data_79540294845f4e2ae00ded3e58480da0
#
_entry.id   79540294845f4e2ae00ded3e58480da0
#
_cell.length_a   1.000
_cell.length_b   1.000
_cell.length_c   1.000
_cell.angle_alpha   90.00
_cell.angle_beta   90.00
_cell.angle_gamma   90.00
#
_symmetry.space_group_name_H-M   'P 1'
#
loop_
_entity.id
_entity.type
_entity.pdbx_description
1 polymer ?
#
loop_
_entity_poly.entity_id
_entity_poly.type
_entity_poly.pdbx_seq_one_letter_code
_entity_poly.pdbx_strand_id
1 'polypeptide(L)'
;MRFRAPGNRRPFKIERGIMKKFDDLMSVSKKIENISATDAKKKINDPNVQFVDVRDKESFSKGTIGNAIHMDRGLLEFYLADGSPLENDIFKNNPDKEYVVFCGVGGQGTLATKTMQDMGIKNVKNITGGIAEWEKIK
;
A
#
# COMPACT_ATOMS: atom_id res chain seq x y z
N MET A 1 18.70 -15.97 -16.94
CA MET A 1 19.65 -15.17 -16.16
C MET A 1 19.65 -15.65 -14.71
N ARG A 2 20.82 -15.79 -14.17
CA ARG A 2 20.95 -16.19 -12.76
C ARG A 2 21.29 -14.97 -11.91
N PHE A 3 20.51 -14.75 -10.88
CA PHE A 3 20.78 -13.72 -9.91
C PHE A 3 21.51 -14.33 -8.70
N ARG A 4 22.52 -13.64 -8.24
CA ARG A 4 23.27 -14.07 -7.05
C ARG A 4 23.54 -12.88 -6.16
N ALA A 5 23.23 -13.03 -4.89
CA ALA A 5 23.48 -11.98 -3.92
C ALA A 5 24.99 -11.78 -3.71
N PRO A 6 25.43 -10.55 -3.47
CA PRO A 6 26.84 -10.26 -3.21
C PRO A 6 27.35 -11.09 -2.03
N GLY A 7 28.57 -11.64 -2.17
CA GLY A 7 29.18 -12.43 -1.13
C GLY A 7 28.60 -13.81 -0.95
N ASN A 8 27.57 -14.16 -1.69
CA ASN A 8 26.94 -15.47 -1.63
C ASN A 8 26.66 -15.91 -0.18
N ARG A 9 26.25 -14.98 0.64
CA ARG A 9 25.98 -15.25 2.04
C ARG A 9 24.49 -15.19 2.32
N ARG A 10 24.09 -16.03 3.26
CA ARG A 10 22.72 -16.01 3.78
C ARG A 10 22.74 -15.39 5.16
N PRO A 11 22.04 -14.28 5.37
CA PRO A 11 21.97 -13.65 6.69
C PRO A 11 21.20 -14.51 7.70
N PHE A 12 20.40 -15.48 7.22
CA PHE A 12 19.65 -16.40 8.06
C PHE A 12 19.38 -17.67 7.29
N LYS A 13 19.09 -18.74 8.01
CA LYS A 13 18.66 -19.99 7.39
C LYS A 13 17.15 -20.01 7.26
N ILE A 14 16.70 -20.37 6.06
CA ILE A 14 15.29 -20.69 5.83
C ILE A 14 15.20 -22.20 5.85
N GLU A 15 14.44 -22.74 6.80
CA GLU A 15 14.25 -24.16 6.89
C GLU A 15 13.36 -24.60 5.72
N ARG A 16 13.78 -25.70 5.09
CA ARG A 16 13.08 -26.23 3.95
C ARG A 16 11.70 -26.73 4.35
N GLY A 17 10.67 -26.39 3.58
CA GLY A 17 9.32 -26.83 3.83
C GLY A 17 8.54 -26.00 4.84
N ILE A 18 9.14 -24.94 5.38
CA ILE A 18 8.45 -24.04 6.30
C ILE A 18 8.12 -22.75 5.59
N MET A 19 6.82 -22.51 5.45
CA MET A 19 6.33 -21.26 4.88
C MET A 19 6.20 -20.21 5.97
N LYS A 20 6.39 -18.96 5.58
CA LYS A 20 6.18 -17.82 6.47
C LYS A 20 4.75 -17.82 6.99
N LYS A 21 4.58 -17.60 8.28
CA LYS A 21 3.25 -17.55 8.88
C LYS A 21 2.56 -16.22 8.55
N PHE A 22 1.23 -16.24 8.55
CA PHE A 22 0.45 -15.04 8.29
C PHE A 22 0.80 -13.91 9.27
N ASP A 23 0.97 -14.23 10.56
CA ASP A 23 1.31 -13.22 11.56
C ASP A 23 2.67 -12.56 11.25
N ASP A 24 3.63 -13.35 10.76
CA ASP A 24 4.93 -12.81 10.36
C ASP A 24 4.79 -11.87 9.16
N LEU A 25 3.94 -12.24 8.21
CA LEU A 25 3.68 -11.38 7.06
C LEU A 25 3.03 -10.07 7.50
N MET A 26 2.05 -10.14 8.39
CA MET A 26 1.33 -8.96 8.84
C MET A 26 2.11 -8.13 9.86
N SER A 27 3.21 -8.65 10.40
CA SER A 27 4.08 -7.88 11.30
C SER A 27 4.65 -6.63 10.62
N VAL A 28 4.61 -6.57 9.30
CA VAL A 28 4.98 -5.39 8.52
C VAL A 28 4.18 -4.16 8.95
N SER A 29 2.97 -4.35 9.48
CA SER A 29 2.14 -3.23 9.97
C SER A 29 2.85 -2.38 11.03
N LYS A 30 3.81 -2.96 11.74
CA LYS A 30 4.59 -2.24 12.75
C LYS A 30 5.66 -1.33 12.16
N LYS A 31 5.93 -1.45 10.86
CA LYS A 31 6.97 -0.69 10.15
C LYS A 31 6.39 0.42 9.29
N ILE A 32 5.09 0.58 9.29
CA ILE A 32 4.37 1.59 8.51
C ILE A 32 3.50 2.44 9.44
N GLU A 33 3.04 3.57 8.92
CA GLU A 33 2.03 4.36 9.60
C GLU A 33 0.65 3.81 9.27
N ASN A 34 -0.20 3.76 10.29
CA ASN A 34 -1.59 3.31 10.17
C ASN A 34 -2.50 4.45 10.63
N ILE A 35 -3.67 4.52 10.01
CA ILE A 35 -4.68 5.52 10.35
C ILE A 35 -6.03 4.81 10.52
N SER A 36 -6.80 5.20 11.51
CA SER A 36 -8.14 4.64 11.67
C SER A 36 -9.08 5.13 10.57
N ALA A 37 -10.13 4.38 10.29
CA ALA A 37 -11.14 4.83 9.34
C ALA A 37 -11.77 6.17 9.79
N THR A 38 -11.98 6.34 11.08
CA THR A 38 -12.53 7.58 11.64
C THR A 38 -11.64 8.78 11.35
N ASP A 39 -10.33 8.63 11.58
CA ASP A 39 -9.38 9.72 11.31
C ASP A 39 -9.20 9.96 9.82
N ALA A 40 -9.23 8.90 9.01
CA ALA A 40 -9.15 9.04 7.56
C ALA A 40 -10.36 9.81 7.01
N LYS A 41 -11.54 9.61 7.60
CA LYS A 41 -12.76 10.30 7.18
C LYS A 41 -12.62 11.82 7.32
N LYS A 42 -11.90 12.27 8.31
CA LYS A 42 -11.65 13.70 8.53
C LYS A 42 -10.82 14.33 7.42
N LYS A 43 -10.15 13.51 6.62
CA LYS A 43 -9.25 13.95 5.55
C LYS A 43 -9.85 13.85 4.15
N ILE A 44 -11.11 13.43 4.06
CA ILE A 44 -11.74 13.11 2.76
C ILE A 44 -11.78 14.29 1.80
N ASN A 45 -11.89 15.50 2.31
CA ASN A 45 -11.97 16.73 1.50
C ASN A 45 -10.70 17.57 1.56
N ASP A 46 -9.63 17.05 2.15
CA ASP A 46 -8.38 17.78 2.23
C ASP A 46 -7.64 17.70 0.88
N PRO A 47 -7.38 18.83 0.21
CA PRO A 47 -6.72 18.82 -1.10
C PRO A 47 -5.26 18.30 -1.06
N ASN A 48 -4.66 18.24 0.13
CA ASN A 48 -3.30 17.74 0.31
C ASN A 48 -3.27 16.24 0.60
N VAL A 49 -4.41 15.58 0.56
CA VAL A 49 -4.54 14.15 0.84
C VAL A 49 -5.08 13.45 -0.39
N GLN A 50 -4.43 12.38 -0.80
CA GLN A 50 -4.88 11.53 -1.90
C GLN A 50 -5.13 10.12 -1.37
N PHE A 51 -6.37 9.65 -1.52
CA PHE A 51 -6.71 8.27 -1.20
C PHE A 51 -6.28 7.36 -2.36
N VAL A 52 -5.79 6.18 -2.02
CA VAL A 52 -5.30 5.19 -2.99
C VAL A 52 -5.96 3.84 -2.71
N ASP A 53 -6.74 3.38 -3.67
CA ASP A 53 -7.44 2.09 -3.59
C ASP A 53 -6.59 1.02 -4.28
N VAL A 54 -6.10 0.05 -3.50
CA VAL A 54 -5.22 -1.00 -4.04
C VAL A 54 -5.96 -2.31 -4.28
N ARG A 55 -7.29 -2.28 -4.21
CA ARG A 55 -8.11 -3.45 -4.54
C ARG A 55 -8.09 -3.71 -6.04
N ASP A 56 -8.68 -4.83 -6.45
CA ASP A 56 -8.83 -5.14 -7.87
C ASP A 56 -9.79 -4.15 -8.55
N LYS A 57 -9.74 -4.15 -9.87
CA LYS A 57 -10.52 -3.23 -10.69
C LYS A 57 -12.03 -3.39 -10.48
N GLU A 58 -12.49 -4.62 -10.35
CA GLU A 58 -13.92 -4.88 -10.15
C GLU A 58 -14.41 -4.27 -8.84
N SER A 59 -13.68 -4.50 -7.76
CA SER A 59 -14.02 -3.93 -6.45
C SER A 59 -14.04 -2.41 -6.50
N PHE A 60 -13.02 -1.81 -7.11
CA PHE A 60 -12.94 -0.36 -7.28
C PHE A 60 -14.15 0.18 -8.06
N SER A 61 -14.54 -0.50 -9.13
CA SER A 61 -15.65 -0.05 -9.98
C SER A 61 -17.00 -0.09 -9.29
N LYS A 62 -17.15 -0.92 -8.27
CA LYS A 62 -18.39 -1.03 -7.49
C LYS A 62 -18.52 0.05 -6.41
N GLY A 63 -17.48 0.82 -6.19
CA GLY A 63 -17.48 1.89 -5.21
C GLY A 63 -16.14 2.00 -4.53
N THR A 64 -15.76 3.23 -4.18
CA THR A 64 -14.47 3.50 -3.53
C THR A 64 -14.65 4.62 -2.51
N ILE A 65 -13.58 5.03 -1.88
CA ILE A 65 -13.60 6.12 -0.90
C ILE A 65 -13.29 7.44 -1.63
N GLY A 66 -14.24 8.36 -1.62
CA GLY A 66 -14.03 9.70 -2.16
C GLY A 66 -13.49 9.70 -3.58
N ASN A 67 -12.44 10.47 -3.81
CA ASN A 67 -11.77 10.59 -5.10
C ASN A 67 -10.53 9.71 -5.17
N ALA A 68 -10.57 8.52 -4.58
CA ALA A 68 -9.44 7.62 -4.59
C ALA A 68 -8.98 7.30 -6.02
N ILE A 69 -7.68 7.28 -6.21
CA ILE A 69 -7.10 6.74 -7.44
C ILE A 69 -6.97 5.24 -7.29
N HIS A 70 -7.16 4.54 -8.39
CA HIS A 70 -7.05 3.07 -8.39
C HIS A 70 -5.63 2.64 -8.76
N MET A 71 -5.02 1.88 -7.87
CA MET A 71 -3.68 1.32 -8.07
C MET A 71 -3.69 -0.14 -7.65
N ASP A 72 -4.10 -1.03 -8.56
CA ASP A 72 -4.16 -2.46 -8.29
C ASP A 72 -2.85 -2.93 -7.64
N ARG A 73 -2.95 -3.65 -6.51
CA ARG A 73 -1.77 -4.10 -5.77
C ARG A 73 -0.78 -4.86 -6.66
N GLY A 74 -1.29 -5.66 -7.61
CA GLY A 74 -0.44 -6.44 -8.51
C GLY A 74 0.41 -5.61 -9.45
N LEU A 75 0.03 -4.37 -9.71
CA LEU A 75 0.73 -3.46 -10.62
C LEU A 75 1.33 -2.25 -9.90
N LEU A 76 1.23 -2.22 -8.58
CA LEU A 76 1.58 -1.03 -7.80
C LEU A 76 3.00 -0.53 -8.08
N GLU A 77 3.98 -1.43 -8.06
CA GLU A 77 5.37 -1.05 -8.30
C GLU A 77 5.56 -0.42 -9.66
N PHE A 78 4.83 -0.89 -10.66
CA PHE A 78 4.90 -0.34 -12.02
C PHE A 78 4.28 1.06 -12.11
N TYR A 79 3.26 1.34 -11.34
CA TYR A 79 2.67 2.68 -11.28
C TYR A 79 3.60 3.67 -10.58
N LEU A 80 4.43 3.19 -9.66
CA LEU A 80 5.29 4.03 -8.83
C LEU A 80 6.66 4.28 -9.43
N ALA A 81 7.21 3.27 -10.12
CA ALA A 81 8.61 3.32 -10.56
C ALA A 81 8.86 4.38 -11.61
N ASP A 82 9.88 5.21 -11.38
CA ASP A 82 10.31 6.22 -12.32
C ASP A 82 10.75 5.55 -13.63
N GLY A 83 10.17 5.98 -14.75
CA GLY A 83 10.49 5.43 -16.06
C GLY A 83 9.75 4.15 -16.43
N SER A 84 8.85 3.66 -15.58
CA SER A 84 8.03 2.50 -15.90
C SER A 84 7.07 2.80 -17.04
N PRO A 85 6.76 1.80 -17.91
CA PRO A 85 5.72 1.98 -18.93
C PRO A 85 4.35 2.34 -18.38
N LEU A 86 4.09 2.02 -17.12
CA LEU A 86 2.80 2.30 -16.45
C LEU A 86 2.91 3.43 -15.43
N GLU A 87 4.01 4.15 -15.42
CA GLU A 87 4.24 5.19 -14.41
C GLU A 87 3.06 6.16 -14.30
N ASN A 88 2.57 6.36 -13.08
CA ASN A 88 1.63 7.41 -12.74
C ASN A 88 2.42 8.50 -12.06
N ASP A 89 2.57 9.64 -12.71
CA ASP A 89 3.44 10.71 -12.25
C ASP A 89 2.87 11.54 -11.08
N ILE A 90 1.70 11.18 -10.58
CA ILE A 90 1.09 11.90 -9.45
C ILE A 90 2.03 11.93 -8.24
N PHE A 91 2.73 10.83 -7.99
CA PHE A 91 3.64 10.73 -6.84
C PHE A 91 4.87 11.60 -7.04
N LYS A 92 5.43 11.58 -8.22
CA LYS A 92 6.60 12.38 -8.57
C LYS A 92 6.27 13.88 -8.52
N ASN A 93 5.09 14.25 -8.99
CA ASN A 93 4.65 15.64 -9.06
C ASN A 93 4.11 16.17 -7.74
N ASN A 94 3.80 15.29 -6.79
CA ASN A 94 3.23 15.66 -5.50
C ASN A 94 3.95 14.94 -4.35
N PRO A 95 5.26 15.16 -4.20
CA PRO A 95 6.07 14.40 -3.23
C PRO A 95 5.72 14.68 -1.77
N ASP A 96 5.10 15.81 -1.49
CA ASP A 96 4.76 16.20 -0.12
C ASP A 96 3.30 15.92 0.25
N LYS A 97 2.53 15.38 -0.69
CA LYS A 97 1.13 15.03 -0.43
C LYS A 97 1.06 13.83 0.51
N GLU A 98 0.02 13.79 1.32
CA GLU A 98 -0.27 12.62 2.15
C GLU A 98 -1.07 11.62 1.32
N TYR A 99 -0.65 10.35 1.34
CA TYR A 99 -1.33 9.27 0.63
C TYR A 99 -1.94 8.32 1.65
N VAL A 100 -3.24 8.09 1.53
CA VAL A 100 -3.99 7.21 2.42
C VAL A 100 -4.42 6.00 1.62
N VAL A 101 -3.82 4.86 1.93
CA VAL A 101 -3.96 3.61 1.19
C VAL A 101 -5.01 2.73 1.86
N PHE A 102 -5.83 2.06 1.08
CA PHE A 102 -6.77 1.09 1.63
C PHE A 102 -7.01 -0.08 0.69
N CYS A 103 -7.38 -1.21 1.29
CA CYS A 103 -7.84 -2.39 0.58
C CYS A 103 -9.16 -2.85 1.19
N GLY A 104 -9.53 -4.11 1.01
CA GLY A 104 -10.78 -4.64 1.54
C GLY A 104 -10.82 -4.67 3.06
N VAL A 105 -9.84 -5.33 3.68
CA VAL A 105 -9.81 -5.58 5.13
C VAL A 105 -8.46 -5.25 5.78
N GLY A 106 -7.55 -4.63 5.07
CA GLY A 106 -6.31 -4.10 5.64
C GLY A 106 -5.04 -4.87 5.30
N GLY A 107 -5.10 -6.14 4.92
CA GLY A 107 -3.90 -6.94 4.65
C GLY A 107 -3.10 -6.48 3.44
N GLN A 108 -3.75 -6.39 2.29
CA GLN A 108 -3.09 -5.90 1.08
C GLN A 108 -2.64 -4.45 1.23
N GLY A 109 -3.45 -3.64 1.92
CA GLY A 109 -3.12 -2.23 2.18
C GLY A 109 -1.86 -2.09 3.02
N THR A 110 -1.67 -2.98 4.00
CA THR A 110 -0.45 -3.00 4.83
C THR A 110 0.78 -3.22 3.95
N LEU A 111 0.74 -4.24 3.10
CA LEU A 111 1.86 -4.56 2.21
C LEU A 111 2.08 -3.47 1.17
N ALA A 112 0.99 -2.94 0.61
CA ALA A 112 1.06 -1.86 -0.36
C ALA A 112 1.71 -0.60 0.24
N THR A 113 1.32 -0.23 1.44
CA THR A 113 1.89 0.93 2.14
C THR A 113 3.38 0.76 2.36
N LYS A 114 3.81 -0.43 2.77
CA LYS A 114 5.24 -0.72 2.93
C LYS A 114 5.98 -0.60 1.61
N THR A 115 5.42 -1.14 0.53
CA THR A 115 6.00 -1.01 -0.80
C THR A 115 6.15 0.45 -1.21
N MET A 116 5.10 1.25 -1.02
CA MET A 116 5.13 2.67 -1.36
C MET A 116 6.19 3.41 -0.57
N GLN A 117 6.28 3.13 0.73
CA GLN A 117 7.30 3.71 1.60
C GLN A 117 8.70 3.34 1.11
N ASP A 118 8.92 2.06 0.81
CA ASP A 118 10.23 1.57 0.36
C ASP A 118 10.62 2.14 -1.01
N MET A 119 9.64 2.49 -1.83
CA MET A 119 9.88 3.08 -3.15
C MET A 119 10.06 4.60 -3.10
N GLY A 120 9.94 5.20 -1.93
CA GLY A 120 10.31 6.60 -1.75
C GLY A 120 9.19 7.57 -1.42
N ILE A 121 7.97 7.09 -1.18
CA ILE A 121 6.87 7.97 -0.77
C ILE A 121 7.02 8.29 0.72
N LYS A 122 7.14 9.56 1.03
CA LYS A 122 7.47 10.01 2.39
C LYS A 122 6.30 9.96 3.36
N ASN A 123 5.11 10.26 2.88
CA ASN A 123 3.93 10.40 3.75
C ASN A 123 2.82 9.49 3.24
N VAL A 124 2.82 8.26 3.71
CA VAL A 124 1.87 7.24 3.29
C VAL A 124 1.38 6.48 4.50
N LYS A 125 0.07 6.25 4.58
CA LYS A 125 -0.58 5.57 5.69
C LYS A 125 -1.57 4.54 5.17
N ASN A 126 -1.75 3.47 5.94
CA ASN A 126 -2.74 2.44 5.63
C ASN A 126 -3.96 2.61 6.53
N ILE A 127 -5.17 2.52 5.96
CA ILE A 127 -6.39 2.49 6.77
C ILE A 127 -6.49 1.12 7.44
N THR A 128 -6.41 1.11 8.76
CA THR A 128 -6.58 -0.10 9.55
C THR A 128 -7.96 -0.72 9.28
N GLY A 129 -7.97 -1.99 8.87
CA GLY A 129 -9.22 -2.69 8.56
C GLY A 129 -9.80 -2.37 7.19
N GLY A 130 -9.18 -1.49 6.41
CA GLY A 130 -9.57 -1.21 5.04
C GLY A 130 -10.95 -0.58 4.88
N ILE A 131 -11.52 -0.74 3.69
CA ILE A 131 -12.84 -0.18 3.39
C ILE A 131 -13.95 -0.81 4.24
N ALA A 132 -13.73 -2.03 4.75
CA ALA A 132 -14.71 -2.66 5.65
C ALA A 132 -14.94 -1.82 6.91
N GLU A 133 -13.87 -1.27 7.49
CA GLU A 133 -14.00 -0.38 8.65
C GLU A 133 -14.60 0.98 8.27
N TRP A 134 -14.25 1.47 7.09
CA TRP A 134 -14.82 2.71 6.57
C TRP A 134 -16.35 2.61 6.44
N GLU A 135 -16.83 1.48 5.91
CA GLU A 135 -18.28 1.28 5.72
C GLU A 135 -19.05 1.26 7.03
N LYS A 136 -18.43 0.89 8.14
CA LYS A 136 -19.08 0.88 9.46
C LYS A 136 -19.35 2.27 10.01
N ILE A 137 -18.60 3.26 9.59
CA ILE A 137 -18.69 4.63 10.12
C ILE A 137 -19.28 5.61 9.12
N LYS A 138 -19.67 5.09 8.00
CA LYS A 138 -20.21 5.87 6.87
C LYS A 138 -21.55 6.51 7.20
#